data_1e495fcda3dc54b483f2db958bf18a2f
#
_entry.id   1e495fcda3dc54b483f2db958bf18a2f
#
_cell.length_a   1.000
_cell.length_b   1.000
_cell.length_c   1.000
_cell.angle_alpha   90.00
_cell.angle_beta   90.00
_cell.angle_gamma   90.00
#
_symmetry.space_group_name_H-M   'P 1'
#
loop_
_entity.id
_entity.type
_entity.pdbx_description
1 polymer ?
#
loop_
_entity_poly.entity_id
_entity_poly.type
_entity_poly.pdbx_seq_one_letter_code
_entity_poly.pdbx_strand_id
1 'polypeptide(L)'
;MLSFPHTPLQYCFALDRTKIVQIHQSSNETSIESKNTSIKIQNKEGLNACAQESCTMSYMNRRNILLSSVALAAAMVSPMALAEQPIHLIVPYAPGGPLDVTARMLAERVRPTLGTVIVENKPGAGGNIGVDAIAKSKPDGKTIGLAAVATNAINPWLYKKLPFDPAKDFVGITQMVTVPNVLVVNAAKAQKLGINSVDDLVAYAKANPGKLSYGSGGNGSAGHLAGEMLKQGLDIDVVHIPYRGASPAQLALLAGEVDFNIDNLAAASANIQSGKLKALAVTTANESKLLPGIPPLSNTLKGFAIDTWWGLIAPAGTPAEVIETLNKAFTEALKDPETQKRFASLMAEPAPSSVQQFNDFMAAERTKYEPIVKASGASVD
;
A
#
# COMPACT_ATOMS: atom_id res chain seq x y z
N MET A 1 6.07 45.43 20.96
CA MET A 1 4.78 46.02 20.55
C MET A 1 4.99 46.74 19.22
N LEU A 2 4.63 46.14 18.11
CA LEU A 2 4.58 46.77 16.80
C LEU A 2 3.24 46.34 16.18
N SER A 3 2.36 47.33 16.07
CA SER A 3 1.01 47.22 15.53
C SER A 3 1.08 47.32 14.00
N PHE A 4 0.53 46.32 13.29
CA PHE A 4 0.29 46.37 11.85
C PHE A 4 -1.20 46.65 11.59
N PRO A 5 -1.54 47.57 10.67
CA PRO A 5 -2.93 47.84 10.35
C PRO A 5 -3.51 46.76 9.42
N HIS A 6 -4.65 46.21 9.80
CA HIS A 6 -5.47 45.34 8.95
C HIS A 6 -6.20 46.17 7.90
N THR A 7 -5.84 45.96 6.62
CA THR A 7 -6.65 46.42 5.48
C THR A 7 -7.48 45.22 4.97
N PRO A 8 -8.81 45.32 4.87
CA PRO A 8 -9.61 44.22 4.33
C PRO A 8 -9.49 44.20 2.79
N LEU A 9 -9.08 43.06 2.24
CA LEU A 9 -9.11 42.79 0.80
C LEU A 9 -10.58 42.56 0.36
N GLN A 10 -11.07 43.47 -0.50
CA GLN A 10 -12.33 43.32 -1.20
C GLN A 10 -12.09 42.54 -2.50
N TYR A 11 -12.71 41.38 -2.66
CA TYR A 11 -12.78 40.67 -3.94
C TYR A 11 -14.15 40.89 -4.58
N CYS A 12 -14.16 41.56 -5.75
CA CYS A 12 -15.34 41.60 -6.62
C CYS A 12 -15.29 40.51 -7.66
N PHE A 13 -16.25 39.58 -7.62
CA PHE A 13 -16.50 38.64 -8.72
C PHE A 13 -17.76 39.07 -9.46
N ALA A 14 -17.64 39.38 -10.75
CA ALA A 14 -18.78 39.65 -11.62
C ALA A 14 -19.27 38.32 -12.22
N LEU A 15 -20.41 37.85 -11.78
CA LEU A 15 -21.18 36.80 -12.41
C LEU A 15 -22.47 37.42 -12.96
N ASP A 16 -22.55 37.43 -14.30
CA ASP A 16 -23.72 37.83 -15.08
C ASP A 16 -24.22 39.29 -14.94
N ARG A 17 -24.69 39.87 -16.05
CA ARG A 17 -25.05 41.30 -16.22
C ARG A 17 -26.21 41.83 -15.36
N THR A 18 -26.73 41.04 -14.43
CA THR A 18 -27.91 41.39 -13.64
C THR A 18 -27.85 41.20 -12.13
N LYS A 19 -26.75 40.67 -11.56
CA LYS A 19 -26.67 40.54 -10.08
C LYS A 19 -25.27 40.79 -9.55
N ILE A 20 -25.12 41.82 -8.70
CA ILE A 20 -23.93 42.07 -7.88
C ILE A 20 -24.21 41.47 -6.51
N VAL A 21 -23.36 40.54 -6.07
CA VAL A 21 -23.40 39.99 -4.71
C VAL A 21 -22.18 40.52 -3.96
N GLN A 22 -22.40 41.22 -2.89
CA GLN A 22 -21.36 41.62 -1.93
C GLN A 22 -21.28 40.58 -0.82
N ILE A 23 -20.08 40.03 -0.61
CA ILE A 23 -19.81 39.12 0.49
C ILE A 23 -19.03 39.88 1.56
N HIS A 24 -19.65 40.03 2.72
CA HIS A 24 -18.97 40.48 3.94
C HIS A 24 -18.51 39.30 4.75
N GLN A 25 -17.22 39.22 5.00
CA GLN A 25 -16.65 38.24 5.91
C GLN A 25 -16.41 38.87 7.26
N SER A 26 -17.22 38.52 8.24
CA SER A 26 -16.96 38.75 9.66
C SER A 26 -16.57 37.42 10.29
N SER A 27 -15.58 37.48 11.14
CA SER A 27 -14.97 36.32 11.81
C SER A 27 -15.99 35.53 12.65
N ASN A 28 -16.46 34.42 12.17
CA ASN A 28 -17.32 33.42 12.79
C ASN A 28 -18.77 33.39 12.30
N GLU A 29 -19.00 32.88 11.12
CA GLU A 29 -20.25 32.30 10.60
C GLU A 29 -20.58 32.79 9.19
N THR A 30 -20.65 31.82 8.26
CA THR A 30 -21.08 32.08 6.88
C THR A 30 -22.56 31.67 6.77
N SER A 31 -23.45 32.65 6.64
CA SER A 31 -24.85 32.41 6.27
C SER A 31 -25.16 33.08 4.95
N ILE A 32 -25.77 32.33 4.02
CA ILE A 32 -26.26 32.82 2.73
C ILE A 32 -27.76 33.00 2.82
N GLU A 33 -28.21 34.23 2.81
CA GLU A 33 -29.62 34.56 2.72
C GLU A 33 -29.90 35.39 1.45
N SER A 34 -30.82 34.87 0.61
CA SER A 34 -31.31 35.60 -0.57
C SER A 34 -32.69 36.20 -0.25
N LYS A 35 -32.77 37.49 -0.15
CA LYS A 35 -34.06 38.19 -0.07
C LYS A 35 -34.22 39.13 -1.28
N ASN A 36 -35.35 39.01 -1.97
CA ASN A 36 -35.84 39.93 -2.95
C ASN A 36 -36.12 41.29 -2.23
N THR A 37 -35.31 42.32 -2.51
CA THR A 37 -35.59 43.67 -2.04
C THR A 37 -35.29 44.66 -3.15
N SER A 38 -36.33 45.40 -3.57
CA SER A 38 -36.24 46.53 -4.49
C SER A 38 -35.40 47.64 -3.86
N ILE A 39 -34.29 48.01 -4.46
CA ILE A 39 -33.47 49.13 -4.02
C ILE A 39 -33.85 50.37 -4.82
N LYS A 40 -34.38 51.40 -4.17
CA LYS A 40 -34.52 52.74 -4.70
C LYS A 40 -33.15 53.42 -4.70
N ILE A 41 -32.68 53.79 -5.88
CA ILE A 41 -31.47 54.61 -6.02
C ILE A 41 -31.88 56.07 -5.96
N GLN A 42 -31.48 56.72 -4.86
CA GLN A 42 -31.45 58.21 -4.78
C GLN A 42 -29.97 58.63 -4.78
N ASN A 43 -29.52 59.05 -5.96
CA ASN A 43 -28.56 60.17 -6.09
C ASN A 43 -28.36 60.49 -7.58
N LYS A 44 -28.84 61.64 -7.96
CA LYS A 44 -28.82 62.19 -9.33
C LYS A 44 -27.52 62.93 -9.70
N GLU A 45 -26.50 62.90 -8.88
CA GLU A 45 -25.28 63.74 -9.11
C GLU A 45 -24.04 62.98 -9.65
N GLY A 46 -24.11 61.67 -9.83
CA GLY A 46 -22.99 60.87 -10.34
C GLY A 46 -22.99 60.55 -11.85
N LEU A 47 -24.03 60.98 -12.59
CA LEU A 47 -24.23 60.55 -13.99
C LEU A 47 -23.70 61.53 -15.06
N ASN A 48 -23.17 62.68 -14.70
CA ASN A 48 -22.71 63.68 -15.70
C ASN A 48 -21.17 63.70 -15.90
N ALA A 49 -20.40 62.86 -15.27
CA ALA A 49 -18.94 62.84 -15.45
C ALA A 49 -18.41 61.82 -16.46
N CYS A 50 -19.29 61.00 -17.07
CA CYS A 50 -18.85 59.92 -17.96
C CYS A 50 -19.24 60.10 -19.43
N ALA A 51 -19.70 61.29 -19.83
CA ALA A 51 -20.22 61.54 -21.18
C ALA A 51 -19.33 62.37 -22.10
N GLN A 52 -18.08 62.64 -21.77
CA GLN A 52 -17.19 63.48 -22.56
C GLN A 52 -15.77 62.94 -22.79
N GLU A 53 -15.60 61.63 -22.89
CA GLU A 53 -14.44 61.10 -23.57
C GLU A 53 -14.88 60.58 -24.94
N SER A 54 -14.64 61.40 -25.96
CA SER A 54 -14.84 61.06 -27.37
C SER A 54 -14.02 59.84 -27.74
N CYS A 55 -14.75 58.73 -27.96
CA CYS A 55 -14.21 57.52 -28.51
C CYS A 55 -13.72 57.78 -29.93
N THR A 56 -12.46 58.12 -30.14
CA THR A 56 -11.85 58.09 -31.46
C THR A 56 -11.73 56.65 -31.89
N MET A 57 -12.73 56.14 -32.65
CA MET A 57 -12.66 54.90 -33.38
C MET A 57 -11.55 55.01 -34.43
N SER A 58 -10.33 54.59 -34.05
CA SER A 58 -9.27 54.38 -35.00
C SER A 58 -9.70 53.29 -35.96
N TYR A 59 -9.77 53.57 -37.25
CA TYR A 59 -10.08 52.63 -38.32
C TYR A 59 -9.03 51.51 -38.33
N MET A 60 -9.31 50.41 -37.66
CA MET A 60 -8.48 49.21 -37.73
C MET A 60 -8.62 48.59 -39.10
N ASN A 61 -7.52 48.57 -39.87
CA ASN A 61 -7.42 48.06 -41.21
C ASN A 61 -7.87 46.57 -41.21
N ARG A 62 -8.78 46.20 -42.11
CA ARG A 62 -9.32 44.80 -42.23
C ARG A 62 -8.20 43.71 -42.23
N ARG A 63 -7.05 44.08 -42.70
CA ARG A 63 -5.84 43.24 -42.73
C ARG A 63 -5.30 42.91 -41.31
N ASN A 64 -5.42 43.84 -40.35
CA ASN A 64 -4.97 43.64 -38.97
C ASN A 64 -5.97 42.80 -38.16
N ILE A 65 -7.28 42.89 -38.48
CA ILE A 65 -8.30 42.05 -37.83
C ILE A 65 -8.13 40.59 -38.23
N LEU A 66 -7.80 40.31 -39.52
CA LEU A 66 -7.52 38.94 -39.99
C LEU A 66 -6.25 38.36 -39.38
N LEU A 67 -5.20 39.15 -39.19
CA LEU A 67 -3.96 38.70 -38.54
C LEU A 67 -4.14 38.45 -37.05
N SER A 68 -4.97 39.27 -36.38
CA SER A 68 -5.26 39.09 -34.95
C SER A 68 -6.17 37.86 -34.72
N SER A 69 -7.07 37.54 -35.60
CA SER A 69 -7.94 36.34 -35.50
C SER A 69 -7.17 35.05 -35.75
N VAL A 70 -6.16 35.05 -36.64
CA VAL A 70 -5.28 33.90 -36.89
C VAL A 70 -4.33 33.67 -35.69
N ALA A 71 -3.81 34.73 -35.09
CA ALA A 71 -2.97 34.65 -33.89
C ALA A 71 -3.76 34.13 -32.67
N LEU A 72 -5.03 34.52 -32.51
CA LEU A 72 -5.89 34.06 -31.44
C LEU A 72 -6.32 32.58 -31.64
N ALA A 73 -6.55 32.15 -32.88
CA ALA A 73 -6.83 30.76 -33.22
C ALA A 73 -5.60 29.84 -33.02
N ALA A 74 -4.38 30.32 -33.31
CA ALA A 74 -3.15 29.59 -33.06
C ALA A 74 -2.83 29.45 -31.55
N ALA A 75 -3.24 30.41 -30.71
CA ALA A 75 -3.07 30.32 -29.26
C ALA A 75 -4.04 29.33 -28.60
N MET A 76 -5.14 28.95 -29.25
CA MET A 76 -6.07 27.93 -28.74
C MET A 76 -5.65 26.49 -29.05
N VAL A 77 -4.62 26.28 -29.88
CA VAL A 77 -4.00 24.97 -30.14
C VAL A 77 -2.76 24.81 -29.24
N SER A 78 -2.82 25.27 -28.00
CA SER A 78 -1.87 24.78 -27.00
C SER A 78 -2.12 23.29 -26.87
N PRO A 79 -1.10 22.41 -27.06
CA PRO A 79 -1.28 21.01 -26.75
C PRO A 79 -1.72 20.98 -25.27
N MET A 80 -2.96 20.56 -25.01
CA MET A 80 -3.32 20.12 -23.67
C MET A 80 -2.26 19.09 -23.33
N ALA A 81 -1.32 19.45 -22.46
CA ALA A 81 -0.44 18.47 -21.86
C ALA A 81 -1.40 17.47 -21.21
N LEU A 82 -1.62 16.33 -21.88
CA LEU A 82 -2.33 15.21 -21.30
C LEU A 82 -1.52 14.87 -20.06
N ALA A 83 -2.01 15.34 -18.90
CA ALA A 83 -1.41 14.98 -17.64
C ALA A 83 -1.38 13.46 -17.62
N GLU A 84 -0.18 12.91 -17.64
CA GLU A 84 0.02 11.47 -17.62
C GLU A 84 -0.73 10.92 -16.40
N GLN A 85 -1.69 10.03 -16.65
CA GLN A 85 -2.50 9.47 -15.57
C GLN A 85 -1.59 8.70 -14.62
N PRO A 86 -1.68 8.93 -13.30
CA PRO A 86 -0.85 8.24 -12.34
C PRO A 86 -1.10 6.73 -12.39
N ILE A 87 -0.08 5.97 -12.04
CA ILE A 87 -0.22 4.53 -11.80
C ILE A 87 -0.70 4.34 -10.36
N HIS A 88 -1.76 3.57 -10.15
CA HIS A 88 -2.26 3.15 -8.85
C HIS A 88 -1.65 1.82 -8.47
N LEU A 89 -0.87 1.80 -7.38
CA LEU A 89 -0.25 0.59 -6.83
C LEU A 89 -1.04 0.13 -5.60
N ILE A 90 -1.84 -0.92 -5.76
CA ILE A 90 -2.66 -1.47 -4.69
C ILE A 90 -1.81 -2.36 -3.78
N VAL A 91 -1.81 -2.05 -2.49
CA VAL A 91 -1.21 -2.85 -1.41
C VAL A 91 -2.33 -3.53 -0.63
N PRO A 92 -2.44 -4.87 -0.62
CA PRO A 92 -3.57 -5.60 -0.03
C PRO A 92 -3.52 -5.71 1.50
N TYR A 93 -2.70 -4.90 2.18
CA TYR A 93 -2.49 -4.91 3.64
C TYR A 93 -2.50 -3.50 4.22
N ALA A 94 -2.58 -3.41 5.57
CA ALA A 94 -2.59 -2.15 6.29
C ALA A 94 -1.32 -1.32 6.03
N PRO A 95 -1.42 0.02 6.05
CA PRO A 95 -0.27 0.90 5.90
C PRO A 95 0.75 0.71 7.03
N GLY A 96 2.02 1.05 6.74
CA GLY A 96 3.14 0.94 7.68
C GLY A 96 3.71 -0.47 7.86
N GLY A 97 3.14 -1.49 7.20
CA GLY A 97 3.74 -2.82 7.14
C GLY A 97 4.81 -2.93 6.05
N PRO A 98 5.59 -4.02 6.02
CA PRO A 98 6.71 -4.19 5.08
C PRO A 98 6.32 -4.06 3.61
N LEU A 99 5.15 -4.58 3.21
CA LEU A 99 4.65 -4.47 1.84
C LEU A 99 4.36 -3.00 1.47
N ASP A 100 3.74 -2.24 2.39
CA ASP A 100 3.45 -0.82 2.17
C ASP A 100 4.74 0.01 2.10
N VAL A 101 5.67 -0.22 3.04
CA VAL A 101 6.96 0.50 3.08
C VAL A 101 7.76 0.27 1.81
N THR A 102 7.87 -0.98 1.35
CA THR A 102 8.61 -1.32 0.12
C THR A 102 7.90 -0.82 -1.13
N ALA A 103 6.55 -0.85 -1.18
CA ALA A 103 5.78 -0.29 -2.28
C ALA A 103 6.00 1.23 -2.42
N ARG A 104 5.92 1.98 -1.31
CA ARG A 104 6.16 3.44 -1.33
C ARG A 104 7.58 3.79 -1.73
N MET A 105 8.56 3.05 -1.21
CA MET A 105 9.96 3.24 -1.58
C MET A 105 10.19 3.05 -3.09
N LEU A 106 9.63 1.99 -3.67
CA LEU A 106 9.77 1.74 -5.10
C LEU A 106 8.95 2.72 -5.94
N ALA A 107 7.76 3.13 -5.50
CA ALA A 107 6.95 4.17 -6.16
C ALA A 107 7.74 5.48 -6.35
N GLU A 108 8.50 5.89 -5.33
CA GLU A 108 9.37 7.07 -5.42
C GLU A 108 10.55 6.84 -6.40
N ARG A 109 11.15 5.64 -6.40
CA ARG A 109 12.30 5.32 -7.24
C ARG A 109 11.95 5.22 -8.72
N VAL A 110 10.77 4.72 -9.07
CA VAL A 110 10.32 4.60 -10.46
C VAL A 110 9.72 5.89 -11.02
N ARG A 111 9.49 6.89 -10.19
CA ARG A 111 8.86 8.16 -10.59
C ARG A 111 9.55 8.87 -11.79
N PRO A 112 10.89 8.91 -11.89
CA PRO A 112 11.56 9.51 -13.05
C PRO A 112 11.26 8.79 -14.37
N THR A 113 10.93 7.50 -14.32
CA THR A 113 10.71 6.65 -15.52
C THR A 113 9.23 6.45 -15.83
N LEU A 114 8.40 6.26 -14.81
CA LEU A 114 6.98 5.89 -14.95
C LEU A 114 6.01 7.02 -14.60
N GLY A 115 6.51 8.20 -14.21
CA GLY A 115 5.65 9.26 -13.69
C GLY A 115 5.17 8.97 -12.26
N THR A 116 4.04 9.56 -11.89
CA THR A 116 3.50 9.46 -10.54
C THR A 116 2.91 8.07 -10.27
N VAL A 117 3.35 7.43 -9.19
CA VAL A 117 2.77 6.17 -8.67
C VAL A 117 2.14 6.45 -7.32
N ILE A 118 0.84 6.20 -7.20
CA ILE A 118 0.03 6.39 -5.99
C ILE A 118 -0.16 5.05 -5.30
N VAL A 119 0.31 4.92 -4.06
CA VAL A 119 0.14 3.69 -3.27
C VAL A 119 -1.17 3.74 -2.49
N GLU A 120 -2.04 2.75 -2.74
CA GLU A 120 -3.35 2.60 -2.09
C GLU A 120 -3.41 1.32 -1.26
N ASN A 121 -3.70 1.44 0.04
CA ASN A 121 -3.88 0.28 0.91
C ASN A 121 -5.34 -0.18 0.88
N LYS A 122 -5.57 -1.47 0.53
CA LYS A 122 -6.90 -2.12 0.55
C LYS A 122 -6.83 -3.42 1.35
N PRO A 123 -6.75 -3.35 2.70
CA PRO A 123 -6.61 -4.51 3.55
C PRO A 123 -7.93 -5.27 3.74
N GLY A 124 -7.83 -6.54 4.11
CA GLY A 124 -8.95 -7.38 4.53
C GLY A 124 -9.00 -8.74 3.85
N ALA A 125 -9.67 -9.69 4.48
CA ALA A 125 -9.81 -11.10 4.04
C ALA A 125 -8.45 -11.74 3.64
N GLY A 126 -7.41 -11.59 4.48
CA GLY A 126 -6.09 -12.13 4.18
C GLY A 126 -5.39 -11.49 2.96
N GLY A 127 -5.81 -10.28 2.55
CA GLY A 127 -5.33 -9.60 1.34
C GLY A 127 -6.24 -9.78 0.12
N ASN A 128 -7.23 -10.66 0.19
CA ASN A 128 -8.09 -10.98 -0.96
C ASN A 128 -8.89 -9.78 -1.47
N ILE A 129 -9.28 -8.82 -0.59
CA ILE A 129 -10.00 -7.61 -0.99
C ILE A 129 -9.14 -6.74 -1.94
N GLY A 130 -7.88 -6.52 -1.59
CA GLY A 130 -6.97 -5.74 -2.42
C GLY A 130 -6.65 -6.41 -3.75
N VAL A 131 -6.42 -7.74 -3.73
CA VAL A 131 -6.10 -8.51 -4.94
C VAL A 131 -7.32 -8.62 -5.86
N ASP A 132 -8.52 -8.77 -5.32
CA ASP A 132 -9.77 -8.73 -6.11
C ASP A 132 -9.95 -7.37 -6.82
N ALA A 133 -9.60 -6.27 -6.15
CA ALA A 133 -9.64 -4.94 -6.76
C ALA A 133 -8.64 -4.80 -7.92
N ILE A 134 -7.47 -5.47 -7.85
CA ILE A 134 -6.52 -5.53 -8.98
C ILE A 134 -7.13 -6.34 -10.13
N ALA A 135 -7.65 -7.53 -9.86
CA ALA A 135 -8.26 -8.42 -10.87
C ALA A 135 -9.36 -7.74 -11.68
N LYS A 136 -10.16 -6.90 -11.03
CA LYS A 136 -11.30 -6.18 -11.63
C LYS A 136 -10.95 -4.84 -12.27
N SER A 137 -9.68 -4.43 -12.20
CA SER A 137 -9.26 -3.17 -12.81
C SER A 137 -9.01 -3.32 -14.32
N LYS A 138 -8.94 -2.19 -15.02
CA LYS A 138 -8.65 -2.19 -16.46
C LYS A 138 -7.24 -2.70 -16.73
N PRO A 139 -7.05 -3.55 -17.75
CA PRO A 139 -5.74 -4.07 -18.11
C PRO A 139 -4.94 -3.09 -19.00
N ASP A 140 -4.76 -1.86 -18.52
CA ASP A 140 -4.09 -0.77 -19.23
C ASP A 140 -2.75 -0.35 -18.59
N GLY A 141 -2.34 -1.04 -17.50
CA GLY A 141 -1.12 -0.74 -16.74
C GLY A 141 -1.24 0.47 -15.80
N LYS A 142 -2.41 1.13 -15.73
CA LYS A 142 -2.63 2.25 -14.79
C LYS A 142 -3.05 1.77 -13.39
N THR A 143 -3.47 0.51 -13.27
CA THR A 143 -3.66 -0.15 -11.97
C THR A 143 -2.81 -1.41 -11.92
N ILE A 144 -1.88 -1.44 -10.98
CA ILE A 144 -1.05 -2.60 -10.65
C ILE A 144 -1.18 -2.87 -9.15
N GLY A 145 -0.63 -3.95 -8.65
CA GLY A 145 -0.65 -4.19 -7.22
C GLY A 145 0.33 -5.24 -6.76
N LEU A 146 0.29 -5.53 -5.46
CA LEU A 146 1.14 -6.55 -4.87
C LEU A 146 0.41 -7.91 -4.77
N ALA A 147 1.05 -8.96 -5.28
CA ALA A 147 0.79 -10.33 -4.88
C ALA A 147 1.77 -10.72 -3.77
N ALA A 148 1.29 -11.50 -2.81
CA ALA A 148 2.10 -12.10 -1.78
C ALA A 148 1.89 -13.62 -1.76
N VAL A 149 2.76 -14.35 -1.07
CA VAL A 149 2.60 -15.80 -0.87
C VAL A 149 1.19 -16.17 -0.39
N ALA A 150 0.61 -15.35 0.51
CA ALA A 150 -0.74 -15.53 1.02
C ALA A 150 -1.78 -15.56 -0.11
N THR A 151 -1.88 -14.47 -0.87
CA THR A 151 -2.94 -14.27 -1.87
C THR A 151 -2.74 -15.10 -3.14
N ASN A 152 -1.50 -15.45 -3.46
CA ASN A 152 -1.20 -16.19 -4.69
C ASN A 152 -1.05 -17.71 -4.48
N ALA A 153 -0.52 -18.16 -3.34
CA ALA A 153 -0.12 -19.54 -3.14
C ALA A 153 -0.87 -20.27 -2.00
N ILE A 154 -1.25 -19.56 -0.94
CA ILE A 154 -1.92 -20.15 0.24
C ILE A 154 -3.45 -20.09 0.12
N ASN A 155 -3.99 -18.89 -0.12
CA ASN A 155 -5.45 -18.66 -0.12
C ASN A 155 -6.22 -19.49 -1.15
N PRO A 156 -5.67 -19.85 -2.33
CA PRO A 156 -6.35 -20.76 -3.27
C PRO A 156 -6.75 -22.12 -2.67
N TRP A 157 -6.02 -22.57 -1.68
CA TRP A 157 -6.21 -23.87 -1.02
C TRP A 157 -6.90 -23.76 0.33
N LEU A 158 -6.92 -22.54 0.90
CA LEU A 158 -7.43 -22.26 2.24
C LEU A 158 -8.90 -21.80 2.24
N TYR A 159 -9.28 -20.97 1.27
CA TYR A 159 -10.63 -20.43 1.15
C TYR A 159 -11.50 -21.31 0.27
N LYS A 160 -12.71 -21.63 0.70
CA LYS A 160 -13.68 -22.38 -0.14
C LYS A 160 -14.07 -21.65 -1.42
N LYS A 161 -14.05 -20.30 -1.38
CA LYS A 161 -14.39 -19.44 -2.52
C LYS A 161 -13.53 -18.18 -2.51
N LEU A 162 -12.76 -17.98 -3.56
CA LEU A 162 -12.06 -16.74 -3.83
C LEU A 162 -12.83 -15.90 -4.87
N PRO A 163 -12.80 -14.58 -4.78
CA PRO A 163 -13.42 -13.71 -5.77
C PRO A 163 -12.58 -13.55 -7.06
N PHE A 164 -11.39 -14.15 -7.13
CA PHE A 164 -10.45 -14.12 -8.25
C PHE A 164 -9.76 -15.48 -8.40
N ASP A 165 -9.22 -15.75 -9.59
CA ASP A 165 -8.38 -16.92 -9.88
C ASP A 165 -6.90 -16.47 -9.97
N PRO A 166 -6.04 -16.81 -8.99
CA PRO A 166 -4.64 -16.35 -8.99
C PRO A 166 -3.80 -16.93 -10.14
N ALA A 167 -4.30 -17.92 -10.86
CA ALA A 167 -3.61 -18.48 -12.03
C ALA A 167 -4.01 -17.79 -13.34
N LYS A 168 -5.19 -17.14 -13.41
CA LYS A 168 -5.76 -16.64 -14.66
C LYS A 168 -5.97 -15.12 -14.68
N ASP A 169 -6.25 -14.50 -13.53
CA ASP A 169 -6.68 -13.11 -13.47
C ASP A 169 -5.52 -12.11 -13.41
N PHE A 170 -4.29 -12.60 -13.37
CA PHE A 170 -3.09 -11.77 -13.24
C PHE A 170 -1.96 -12.17 -14.18
N VAL A 171 -1.13 -11.18 -14.50
CA VAL A 171 0.20 -11.38 -15.06
C VAL A 171 1.23 -10.80 -14.08
N GLY A 172 2.30 -11.56 -13.82
CA GLY A 172 3.41 -11.12 -12.99
C GLY A 172 4.24 -10.08 -13.70
N ILE A 173 4.63 -9.01 -12.98
CA ILE A 173 5.56 -8.00 -13.46
C ILE A 173 6.98 -8.38 -13.04
N THR A 174 7.23 -8.47 -11.74
CA THR A 174 8.51 -8.90 -11.17
C THR A 174 8.33 -9.35 -9.73
N GLN A 175 9.11 -10.30 -9.27
CA GLN A 175 9.29 -10.51 -7.85
C GLN A 175 10.01 -9.29 -7.25
N MET A 176 9.58 -8.83 -6.09
CA MET A 176 10.23 -7.71 -5.40
C MET A 176 11.23 -8.20 -4.38
N VAL A 177 10.81 -9.17 -3.57
CA VAL A 177 11.56 -9.54 -2.37
C VAL A 177 11.22 -10.94 -1.90
N THR A 178 12.20 -11.57 -1.24
CA THR A 178 12.01 -12.73 -0.38
C THR A 178 12.41 -12.34 1.05
N VAL A 179 11.61 -12.76 2.04
CA VAL A 179 11.83 -12.47 3.45
C VAL A 179 11.60 -13.73 4.27
N PRO A 180 12.56 -14.12 5.13
CA PRO A 180 12.32 -15.16 6.13
C PRO A 180 11.19 -14.73 7.07
N ASN A 181 10.42 -15.70 7.56
CA ASN A 181 9.59 -15.47 8.73
C ASN A 181 10.37 -15.85 9.99
N VAL A 182 9.94 -15.31 11.11
CA VAL A 182 10.56 -15.52 12.41
C VAL A 182 9.48 -15.74 13.47
N LEU A 183 9.67 -16.73 14.32
CA LEU A 183 8.89 -16.94 15.53
C LEU A 183 9.42 -15.99 16.59
N VAL A 184 8.60 -15.03 17.01
CA VAL A 184 8.94 -14.01 17.99
C VAL A 184 7.97 -13.99 19.16
N VAL A 185 8.49 -13.67 20.34
CA VAL A 185 7.72 -13.49 21.57
C VAL A 185 7.97 -12.10 22.15
N ASN A 186 7.03 -11.55 22.93
CA ASN A 186 7.30 -10.36 23.73
C ASN A 186 8.38 -10.69 24.77
N ALA A 187 9.51 -9.98 24.75
CA ALA A 187 10.68 -10.32 25.56
C ALA A 187 10.40 -10.30 27.06
N ALA A 188 9.66 -9.30 27.55
CA ALA A 188 9.32 -9.19 28.98
C ALA A 188 8.33 -10.29 29.42
N LYS A 189 7.36 -10.63 28.56
CA LYS A 189 6.38 -11.71 28.84
C LYS A 189 7.07 -13.08 28.81
N ALA A 190 7.93 -13.32 27.81
CA ALA A 190 8.73 -14.54 27.69
C ALA A 190 9.60 -14.79 28.90
N GLN A 191 10.27 -13.74 29.42
CA GLN A 191 11.07 -13.82 30.65
C GLN A 191 10.21 -14.23 31.86
N LYS A 192 9.02 -13.67 32.02
CA LYS A 192 8.08 -14.03 33.11
C LYS A 192 7.59 -15.47 33.02
N LEU A 193 7.43 -15.99 31.83
CA LEU A 193 6.92 -17.35 31.57
C LEU A 193 8.04 -18.39 31.44
N GLY A 194 9.33 -17.98 31.52
CA GLY A 194 10.49 -18.86 31.35
C GLY A 194 10.70 -19.35 29.91
N ILE A 195 10.14 -18.65 28.91
CA ILE A 195 10.21 -19.04 27.49
C ILE A 195 11.47 -18.46 26.86
N ASN A 196 12.46 -19.31 26.63
CA ASN A 196 13.77 -18.94 26.07
C ASN A 196 14.05 -19.57 24.71
N SER A 197 13.35 -20.62 24.36
CA SER A 197 13.49 -21.43 23.15
C SER A 197 12.12 -21.84 22.61
N VAL A 198 12.10 -22.46 21.43
CA VAL A 198 10.88 -23.09 20.88
C VAL A 198 10.41 -24.22 21.81
N ASP A 199 11.34 -25.02 22.35
CA ASP A 199 11.01 -26.14 23.25
C ASP A 199 10.36 -25.65 24.55
N ASP A 200 10.81 -24.52 25.12
CA ASP A 200 10.15 -23.89 26.28
C ASP A 200 8.73 -23.44 25.95
N LEU A 201 8.54 -22.81 24.77
CA LEU A 201 7.22 -22.38 24.29
C LEU A 201 6.27 -23.59 24.17
N VAL A 202 6.75 -24.68 23.57
CA VAL A 202 6.00 -25.92 23.41
C VAL A 202 5.68 -26.57 24.76
N ALA A 203 6.65 -26.64 25.66
CA ALA A 203 6.46 -27.18 27.01
C ALA A 203 5.42 -26.36 27.78
N TYR A 204 5.49 -25.02 27.71
CA TYR A 204 4.51 -24.15 28.33
C TYR A 204 3.12 -24.34 27.75
N ALA A 205 2.99 -24.38 26.41
CA ALA A 205 1.71 -24.59 25.73
C ALA A 205 1.07 -25.92 26.10
N LYS A 206 1.85 -27.01 26.17
CA LYS A 206 1.37 -28.34 26.60
C LYS A 206 0.91 -28.37 28.05
N ALA A 207 1.61 -27.66 28.94
CA ALA A 207 1.24 -27.55 30.34
C ALA A 207 0.02 -26.64 30.58
N ASN A 208 -0.31 -25.77 29.62
CA ASN A 208 -1.35 -24.75 29.70
C ASN A 208 -2.19 -24.69 28.42
N PRO A 209 -2.97 -25.73 28.08
CA PRO A 209 -3.75 -25.77 26.83
C PRO A 209 -4.70 -24.57 26.71
N GLY A 210 -4.75 -23.94 25.52
CA GLY A 210 -5.60 -22.80 25.21
C GLY A 210 -5.25 -21.48 25.91
N LYS A 211 -4.14 -21.41 26.67
CA LYS A 211 -3.73 -20.20 27.39
C LYS A 211 -2.86 -19.26 26.56
N LEU A 212 -2.13 -19.80 25.59
CA LEU A 212 -1.36 -18.99 24.68
C LEU A 212 -2.17 -18.61 23.44
N SER A 213 -1.92 -17.41 22.96
CA SER A 213 -2.43 -16.93 21.68
C SER A 213 -1.31 -16.48 20.75
N TYR A 214 -1.53 -16.61 19.46
CA TYR A 214 -0.60 -16.07 18.47
C TYR A 214 -1.30 -15.13 17.49
N GLY A 215 -0.59 -14.05 17.16
CA GLY A 215 -1.03 -13.10 16.15
C GLY A 215 -0.46 -13.43 14.78
N SER A 216 -1.19 -13.06 13.73
CA SER A 216 -0.72 -13.16 12.35
C SER A 216 -1.17 -11.96 11.52
N GLY A 217 -0.58 -11.80 10.32
CA GLY A 217 -0.99 -10.78 9.36
C GLY A 217 -2.39 -11.00 8.73
N GLY A 218 -3.16 -11.95 9.26
CA GLY A 218 -4.52 -12.29 8.84
C GLY A 218 -4.65 -13.74 8.40
N ASN A 219 -5.89 -14.19 8.27
CA ASN A 219 -6.21 -15.51 7.78
C ASN A 219 -5.56 -15.73 6.39
N GLY A 220 -4.89 -16.86 6.20
CA GLY A 220 -4.14 -17.17 4.99
C GLY A 220 -2.75 -16.54 4.88
N SER A 221 -2.32 -15.71 5.85
CA SER A 221 -0.94 -15.25 5.87
C SER A 221 0.04 -16.40 6.12
N ALA A 222 1.30 -16.22 5.73
CA ALA A 222 2.35 -17.20 6.03
C ALA A 222 2.44 -17.48 7.54
N GLY A 223 2.27 -16.43 8.37
CA GLY A 223 2.25 -16.57 9.82
C GLY A 223 1.07 -17.38 10.36
N HIS A 224 -0.14 -17.24 9.77
CA HIS A 224 -1.27 -18.10 10.12
C HIS A 224 -0.97 -19.55 9.80
N LEU A 225 -0.56 -19.84 8.56
CA LEU A 225 -0.24 -21.21 8.13
C LEU A 225 0.88 -21.83 8.98
N ALA A 226 1.93 -21.06 9.25
CA ALA A 226 3.03 -21.49 10.12
C ALA A 226 2.56 -21.80 11.55
N GLY A 227 1.65 -20.98 12.09
CA GLY A 227 1.06 -21.23 13.41
C GLY A 227 0.22 -22.50 13.45
N GLU A 228 -0.62 -22.75 12.43
CA GLU A 228 -1.42 -23.98 12.35
C GLU A 228 -0.53 -25.22 12.16
N MET A 229 0.52 -25.13 11.35
CA MET A 229 1.51 -26.22 11.24
C MET A 229 2.22 -26.48 12.57
N LEU A 230 2.54 -25.42 13.31
CA LEU A 230 3.15 -25.57 14.64
C LEU A 230 2.19 -26.26 15.62
N LYS A 231 0.92 -25.82 15.65
CA LYS A 231 -0.14 -26.42 16.47
C LYS A 231 -0.26 -27.91 16.20
N GLN A 232 -0.45 -28.28 14.96
CA GLN A 232 -0.69 -29.64 14.54
C GLN A 232 0.58 -30.51 14.68
N GLY A 233 1.73 -30.01 14.24
CA GLY A 233 2.96 -30.79 14.21
C GLY A 233 3.56 -31.05 15.61
N LEU A 234 3.27 -30.20 16.59
CA LEU A 234 3.77 -30.31 17.95
C LEU A 234 2.68 -30.69 18.98
N ASP A 235 1.45 -30.88 18.53
CA ASP A 235 0.29 -31.20 19.36
C ASP A 235 0.14 -30.22 20.53
N ILE A 236 0.01 -28.92 20.20
CA ILE A 236 -0.19 -27.83 21.16
C ILE A 236 -1.51 -27.10 20.87
N ASP A 237 -2.20 -26.71 21.96
CA ASP A 237 -3.43 -25.93 21.86
C ASP A 237 -3.11 -24.44 22.14
N VAL A 238 -3.15 -23.63 21.06
CA VAL A 238 -2.94 -22.17 21.08
C VAL A 238 -3.98 -21.48 20.19
N VAL A 239 -4.39 -20.28 20.57
CA VAL A 239 -5.47 -19.54 19.90
C VAL A 239 -4.91 -18.60 18.84
N HIS A 240 -5.42 -18.68 17.62
CA HIS A 240 -5.07 -17.75 16.54
C HIS A 240 -5.87 -16.44 16.61
N ILE A 241 -5.18 -15.30 16.53
CA ILE A 241 -5.77 -13.95 16.45
C ILE A 241 -5.34 -13.28 15.15
N PRO A 242 -6.22 -13.19 14.13
CA PRO A 242 -5.89 -12.58 12.85
C PRO A 242 -5.95 -11.05 12.90
N TYR A 243 -4.94 -10.38 12.33
CA TYR A 243 -4.88 -8.94 12.15
C TYR A 243 -4.93 -8.55 10.66
N ARG A 244 -5.07 -7.24 10.38
CA ARG A 244 -5.14 -6.75 8.98
C ARG A 244 -3.76 -6.45 8.37
N GLY A 245 -2.76 -7.28 8.68
CA GLY A 245 -1.38 -7.17 8.22
C GLY A 245 -0.37 -7.29 9.36
N ALA A 246 0.92 -7.31 9.01
CA ALA A 246 2.01 -7.52 9.94
C ALA A 246 2.12 -6.40 11.00
N SER A 247 1.95 -5.13 10.60
CA SER A 247 2.09 -3.99 11.50
C SER A 247 1.14 -4.04 12.71
N PRO A 248 -0.20 -4.19 12.54
CA PRO A 248 -1.09 -4.33 13.69
C PRO A 248 -0.84 -5.60 14.51
N ALA A 249 -0.43 -6.72 13.89
CA ALA A 249 -0.05 -7.93 14.62
C ALA A 249 1.17 -7.71 15.52
N GLN A 250 2.18 -6.99 15.03
CA GLN A 250 3.36 -6.63 15.82
C GLN A 250 3.02 -5.69 17.00
N LEU A 251 2.12 -4.72 16.79
CA LEU A 251 1.67 -3.83 17.87
C LEU A 251 0.95 -4.62 18.98
N ALA A 252 0.08 -5.56 18.60
CA ALA A 252 -0.60 -6.42 19.57
C ALA A 252 0.38 -7.29 20.37
N LEU A 253 1.41 -7.84 19.71
CA LEU A 253 2.47 -8.60 20.41
C LEU A 253 3.26 -7.70 21.38
N LEU A 254 3.61 -6.48 20.97
CA LEU A 254 4.31 -5.52 21.85
C LEU A 254 3.45 -5.09 23.03
N ALA A 255 2.14 -4.94 22.84
CA ALA A 255 1.19 -4.65 23.90
C ALA A 255 0.92 -5.85 24.82
N GLY A 256 1.33 -7.06 24.44
CA GLY A 256 1.08 -8.30 25.18
C GLY A 256 -0.35 -8.84 25.02
N GLU A 257 -1.10 -8.37 24.02
CA GLU A 257 -2.44 -8.87 23.67
C GLU A 257 -2.37 -10.30 23.13
N VAL A 258 -1.28 -10.63 22.42
CA VAL A 258 -0.94 -11.99 22.00
C VAL A 258 0.42 -12.39 22.60
N ASP A 259 0.71 -13.69 22.65
CA ASP A 259 1.89 -14.23 23.31
C ASP A 259 3.08 -14.37 22.36
N PHE A 260 2.82 -14.75 21.12
CA PHE A 260 3.84 -14.86 20.08
C PHE A 260 3.25 -14.53 18.71
N ASN A 261 4.15 -14.25 17.76
CA ASN A 261 3.82 -14.15 16.34
C ASN A 261 4.77 -15.03 15.54
N ILE A 262 4.29 -15.54 14.41
CA ILE A 262 5.17 -15.98 13.32
C ILE A 262 4.92 -15.00 12.18
N ASP A 263 5.89 -14.14 11.90
CA ASP A 263 5.72 -13.05 10.95
C ASP A 263 7.01 -12.82 10.15
N ASN A 264 6.94 -12.04 9.07
CA ASN A 264 8.14 -11.79 8.28
C ASN A 264 9.17 -10.99 9.10
N LEU A 265 10.43 -11.33 8.90
CA LEU A 265 11.57 -10.73 9.63
C LEU A 265 11.62 -9.21 9.40
N ALA A 266 11.22 -8.73 8.23
CA ALA A 266 11.16 -7.30 7.92
C ALA A 266 10.22 -6.52 8.87
N ALA A 267 9.13 -7.14 9.35
CA ALA A 267 8.24 -6.52 10.32
C ALA A 267 8.79 -6.55 11.74
N ALA A 268 9.51 -7.62 12.10
CA ALA A 268 9.97 -7.88 13.46
C ALA A 268 11.35 -7.29 13.76
N SER A 269 12.19 -7.06 12.75
CA SER A 269 13.63 -6.78 12.88
C SER A 269 13.97 -5.64 13.83
N ALA A 270 13.32 -4.49 13.72
CA ALA A 270 13.58 -3.33 14.57
C ALA A 270 13.25 -3.61 16.05
N ASN A 271 12.20 -4.40 16.31
CA ASN A 271 11.80 -4.78 17.66
C ASN A 271 12.70 -5.88 18.25
N ILE A 272 13.24 -6.76 17.41
CA ILE A 272 14.27 -7.74 17.82
C ILE A 272 15.57 -7.01 18.16
N GLN A 273 16.04 -6.11 17.30
CA GLN A 273 17.26 -5.33 17.52
C GLN A 273 17.19 -4.45 18.78
N SER A 274 16.01 -3.88 19.07
CA SER A 274 15.79 -3.08 20.29
C SER A 274 15.54 -3.93 21.57
N GLY A 275 15.53 -5.26 21.46
CA GLY A 275 15.30 -6.17 22.59
C GLY A 275 13.87 -6.21 23.10
N LYS A 276 12.90 -5.57 22.43
CA LYS A 276 11.48 -5.62 22.80
C LYS A 276 10.84 -6.96 22.45
N LEU A 277 11.30 -7.57 21.37
CA LEU A 277 10.93 -8.92 20.97
C LEU A 277 12.14 -9.83 21.02
N LYS A 278 11.90 -11.09 21.38
CA LYS A 278 12.90 -12.16 21.36
C LYS A 278 12.56 -13.09 20.19
N ALA A 279 13.53 -13.30 19.30
CA ALA A 279 13.42 -14.31 18.25
C ALA A 279 13.73 -15.70 18.83
N LEU A 280 12.88 -16.68 18.56
CA LEU A 280 13.08 -18.07 19.01
C LEU A 280 13.53 -18.98 17.87
N ALA A 281 13.00 -18.78 16.65
CA ALA A 281 13.38 -19.56 15.48
C ALA A 281 13.07 -18.79 14.19
N VAL A 282 13.80 -19.10 13.12
CA VAL A 282 13.43 -18.72 11.74
C VAL A 282 12.61 -19.85 11.08
N THR A 283 11.77 -19.49 10.11
CA THR A 283 10.93 -20.47 9.41
C THR A 283 11.56 -21.04 8.13
N THR A 284 12.73 -20.53 7.76
CA THR A 284 13.52 -21.08 6.66
C THR A 284 13.98 -22.51 6.94
N ALA A 285 14.21 -23.32 5.91
CA ALA A 285 14.69 -24.70 6.08
C ALA A 285 16.03 -24.80 6.82
N ASN A 286 16.88 -23.76 6.68
CA ASN A 286 18.18 -23.63 7.31
C ASN A 286 18.28 -22.28 8.03
N GLU A 287 19.38 -22.05 8.76
CA GLU A 287 19.66 -20.74 9.37
C GLU A 287 19.67 -19.62 8.33
N SER A 288 19.10 -18.47 8.69
CA SER A 288 19.07 -17.30 7.85
C SER A 288 20.30 -16.43 8.08
N LYS A 289 20.98 -16.04 6.99
CA LYS A 289 22.08 -15.06 7.05
C LYS A 289 21.62 -13.69 7.54
N LEU A 290 20.33 -13.38 7.40
CA LEU A 290 19.73 -12.12 7.86
C LEU A 290 19.53 -12.09 9.39
N LEU A 291 19.50 -13.25 10.05
CA LEU A 291 19.35 -13.38 11.50
C LEU A 291 20.24 -14.51 12.03
N PRO A 292 21.58 -14.30 12.02
CA PRO A 292 22.54 -15.35 12.41
C PRO A 292 22.37 -15.73 13.89
N GLY A 293 22.58 -17.02 14.18
CA GLY A 293 22.49 -17.57 15.52
C GLY A 293 21.07 -17.89 16.01
N ILE A 294 20.04 -17.64 15.18
CA ILE A 294 18.66 -18.08 15.47
C ILE A 294 18.40 -19.38 14.70
N PRO A 295 18.08 -20.48 15.40
CA PRO A 295 17.91 -21.79 14.77
C PRO A 295 16.68 -21.82 13.86
N PRO A 296 16.67 -22.68 12.83
CA PRO A 296 15.47 -22.92 12.04
C PRO A 296 14.46 -23.75 12.85
N LEU A 297 13.17 -23.47 12.64
CA LEU A 297 12.07 -24.20 13.30
C LEU A 297 12.05 -25.68 12.89
N SER A 298 12.66 -26.02 11.75
CA SER A 298 12.86 -27.40 11.29
C SER A 298 13.70 -28.27 12.25
N ASN A 299 14.46 -27.67 13.16
CA ASN A 299 15.16 -28.39 14.22
C ASN A 299 14.19 -29.02 15.23
N THR A 300 13.09 -28.33 15.55
CA THR A 300 12.03 -28.83 16.44
C THR A 300 10.94 -29.58 15.65
N LEU A 301 10.57 -29.12 14.47
CA LEU A 301 9.53 -29.71 13.61
C LEU A 301 10.10 -30.03 12.23
N LYS A 302 10.50 -31.29 12.02
CA LYS A 302 11.13 -31.75 10.76
C LYS A 302 10.28 -31.39 9.53
N GLY A 303 10.94 -30.85 8.50
CA GLY A 303 10.29 -30.47 7.24
C GLY A 303 9.56 -29.14 7.28
N PHE A 304 9.62 -28.43 8.40
CA PHE A 304 9.04 -27.10 8.47
C PHE A 304 9.83 -26.10 7.61
N ALA A 305 9.20 -25.52 6.62
CA ALA A 305 9.79 -24.46 5.79
C ALA A 305 8.70 -23.60 5.16
N ILE A 306 8.58 -22.36 5.66
CA ILE A 306 7.67 -21.35 5.12
C ILE A 306 8.40 -20.03 4.97
N ASP A 307 8.53 -19.55 3.73
CA ASP A 307 9.09 -18.25 3.40
C ASP A 307 8.01 -17.28 2.94
N THR A 308 8.25 -16.01 3.16
CA THR A 308 7.39 -14.95 2.62
C THR A 308 8.05 -14.31 1.43
N TRP A 309 7.26 -14.04 0.40
CA TRP A 309 7.65 -13.25 -0.75
C TRP A 309 6.49 -12.36 -1.16
N TRP A 310 6.82 -11.29 -1.85
CA TRP A 310 5.84 -10.49 -2.59
C TRP A 310 6.45 -9.95 -3.87
N GLY A 311 5.59 -9.62 -4.81
CA GLY A 311 5.95 -9.11 -6.10
C GLY A 311 4.83 -8.29 -6.72
N LEU A 312 5.13 -7.66 -7.85
CA LEU A 312 4.21 -6.84 -8.59
C LEU A 312 3.43 -7.65 -9.62
N ILE A 313 2.14 -7.42 -9.67
CA ILE A 313 1.20 -8.00 -10.63
C ILE A 313 0.36 -6.94 -11.30
N ALA A 314 -0.14 -7.24 -12.49
CA ALA A 314 -1.14 -6.48 -13.20
C ALA A 314 -2.34 -7.38 -13.53
N PRO A 315 -3.52 -6.82 -13.89
CA PRO A 315 -4.65 -7.60 -14.38
C PRO A 315 -4.27 -8.39 -15.64
N ALA A 316 -4.82 -9.57 -15.79
CA ALA A 316 -4.67 -10.36 -17.00
C ALA A 316 -5.17 -9.58 -18.22
N GLY A 317 -4.48 -9.74 -19.36
CA GLY A 317 -4.77 -9.00 -20.58
C GLY A 317 -4.11 -7.62 -20.67
N THR A 318 -3.31 -7.21 -19.67
CA THR A 318 -2.44 -6.02 -19.81
C THR A 318 -1.44 -6.25 -20.95
N PRO A 319 -1.28 -5.31 -21.89
CA PRO A 319 -0.40 -5.48 -23.04
C PRO A 319 1.04 -5.83 -22.65
N ALA A 320 1.67 -6.76 -23.37
CA ALA A 320 3.01 -7.25 -23.04
C ALA A 320 4.05 -6.14 -22.99
N GLU A 321 3.98 -5.16 -23.89
CA GLU A 321 4.86 -3.99 -23.93
C GLU A 321 4.76 -3.11 -22.68
N VAL A 322 3.55 -3.00 -22.11
CA VAL A 322 3.30 -2.29 -20.84
C VAL A 322 3.92 -3.07 -19.69
N ILE A 323 3.73 -4.40 -19.63
CA ILE A 323 4.32 -5.27 -18.62
C ILE A 323 5.85 -5.22 -18.66
N GLU A 324 6.45 -5.28 -19.84
CA GLU A 324 7.92 -5.19 -20.00
C GLU A 324 8.46 -3.80 -19.58
N THR A 325 7.73 -2.72 -19.88
CA THR A 325 8.08 -1.37 -19.44
C THR A 325 8.07 -1.28 -17.92
N LEU A 326 7.02 -1.80 -17.28
CA LEU A 326 6.90 -1.86 -15.81
C LEU A 326 8.01 -2.75 -15.21
N ASN A 327 8.22 -3.96 -15.77
CA ASN A 327 9.27 -4.87 -15.32
C ASN A 327 10.63 -4.18 -15.33
N LYS A 328 11.01 -3.55 -16.45
CA LYS A 328 12.29 -2.86 -16.59
C LYS A 328 12.45 -1.78 -15.51
N ALA A 329 11.48 -0.89 -15.35
CA ALA A 329 11.54 0.21 -14.39
C ALA A 329 11.69 -0.30 -12.95
N PHE A 330 10.87 -1.27 -12.54
CA PHE A 330 10.90 -1.80 -11.18
C PHE A 330 12.14 -2.67 -10.91
N THR A 331 12.63 -3.44 -11.89
CA THR A 331 13.86 -4.24 -11.72
C THR A 331 15.10 -3.35 -11.65
N GLU A 332 15.15 -2.26 -12.39
CA GLU A 332 16.22 -1.25 -12.27
C GLU A 332 16.18 -0.59 -10.88
N ALA A 333 14.99 -0.20 -10.40
CA ALA A 333 14.82 0.35 -9.07
C ALA A 333 15.23 -0.62 -7.94
N LEU A 334 14.94 -1.92 -8.09
CA LEU A 334 15.36 -2.95 -7.14
C LEU A 334 16.87 -3.21 -7.14
N LYS A 335 17.57 -2.97 -8.25
CA LYS A 335 19.02 -3.09 -8.37
C LYS A 335 19.77 -1.84 -7.92
N ASP A 336 19.07 -0.73 -7.71
CA ASP A 336 19.68 0.51 -7.24
C ASP A 336 20.35 0.32 -5.87
N PRO A 337 21.61 0.76 -5.65
CA PRO A 337 22.34 0.52 -4.41
C PRO A 337 21.66 1.10 -3.16
N GLU A 338 21.01 2.27 -3.24
CA GLU A 338 20.30 2.86 -2.12
C GLU A 338 19.02 2.07 -1.80
N THR A 339 18.35 1.54 -2.82
CA THR A 339 17.23 0.64 -2.66
C THR A 339 17.66 -0.64 -1.94
N GLN A 340 18.74 -1.28 -2.41
CA GLN A 340 19.29 -2.49 -1.78
C GLN A 340 19.68 -2.25 -0.30
N LYS A 341 20.32 -1.12 -0.01
CA LYS A 341 20.65 -0.73 1.36
C LYS A 341 19.43 -0.58 2.26
N ARG A 342 18.34 -0.01 1.73
CA ARG A 342 17.07 0.10 2.46
C ARG A 342 16.41 -1.25 2.68
N PHE A 343 16.40 -2.15 1.68
CA PHE A 343 15.91 -3.52 1.87
C PHE A 343 16.72 -4.27 2.92
N ALA A 344 18.05 -4.15 2.90
CA ALA A 344 18.92 -4.75 3.91
C ALA A 344 18.58 -4.23 5.32
N SER A 345 18.29 -2.94 5.49
CA SER A 345 17.86 -2.39 6.79
C SER A 345 16.51 -2.93 7.27
N LEU A 346 15.68 -3.43 6.36
CA LEU A 346 14.42 -4.12 6.66
C LEU A 346 14.60 -5.64 6.81
N MET A 347 15.85 -6.15 6.79
CA MET A 347 16.12 -7.61 6.79
C MET A 347 15.34 -8.33 5.68
N ALA A 348 15.34 -7.75 4.48
CA ALA A 348 14.67 -8.25 3.29
C ALA A 348 15.66 -8.33 2.13
N GLU A 349 15.55 -9.34 1.29
CA GLU A 349 16.43 -9.55 0.13
C GLU A 349 15.67 -9.18 -1.16
N PRO A 350 16.12 -8.14 -1.90
CA PRO A 350 15.55 -7.86 -3.22
C PRO A 350 15.72 -9.07 -4.15
N ALA A 351 14.65 -9.42 -4.85
CA ALA A 351 14.61 -10.57 -5.75
C ALA A 351 14.09 -10.20 -7.15
N PRO A 352 14.70 -9.20 -7.85
CA PRO A 352 14.23 -8.81 -9.16
C PRO A 352 14.30 -9.96 -10.16
N SER A 353 13.24 -10.16 -10.93
CA SER A 353 13.11 -11.23 -11.89
C SER A 353 12.56 -10.73 -13.22
N SER A 354 12.75 -11.50 -14.29
CA SER A 354 12.00 -11.28 -15.53
C SER A 354 10.52 -11.63 -15.34
N VAL A 355 9.68 -11.14 -16.24
CA VAL A 355 8.24 -11.45 -16.29
C VAL A 355 8.00 -12.97 -16.27
N GLN A 356 8.71 -13.70 -17.15
CA GLN A 356 8.57 -15.15 -17.25
C GLN A 356 9.00 -15.86 -15.96
N GLN A 357 10.16 -15.50 -15.40
CA GLN A 357 10.66 -16.09 -14.15
C GLN A 357 9.68 -15.90 -12.99
N PHE A 358 9.07 -14.70 -12.88
CA PHE A 358 8.11 -14.47 -11.80
C PHE A 358 6.80 -15.24 -12.00
N ASN A 359 6.29 -15.34 -13.23
CA ASN A 359 5.09 -16.13 -13.50
C ASN A 359 5.32 -17.62 -13.21
N ASP A 360 6.47 -18.17 -13.60
CA ASP A 360 6.85 -19.56 -13.31
C ASP A 360 7.01 -19.78 -11.80
N PHE A 361 7.63 -18.84 -11.10
CA PHE A 361 7.77 -18.87 -9.64
C PHE A 361 6.40 -18.89 -8.96
N MET A 362 5.49 -17.99 -9.33
CA MET A 362 4.13 -17.95 -8.77
C MET A 362 3.36 -19.26 -9.00
N ALA A 363 3.53 -19.88 -10.16
CA ALA A 363 2.91 -21.18 -10.47
C ALA A 363 3.50 -22.32 -9.61
N ALA A 364 4.82 -22.36 -9.48
CA ALA A 364 5.50 -23.32 -8.64
C ALA A 364 5.11 -23.20 -7.16
N GLU A 365 5.03 -21.96 -6.64
CA GLU A 365 4.61 -21.71 -5.28
C GLU A 365 3.15 -22.16 -5.02
N ARG A 366 2.22 -21.94 -5.95
CA ARG A 366 0.84 -22.48 -5.82
C ARG A 366 0.84 -23.99 -5.65
N THR A 367 1.62 -24.70 -6.46
CA THR A 367 1.73 -26.17 -6.39
C THR A 367 2.41 -26.62 -5.08
N LYS A 368 3.45 -25.93 -4.65
CA LYS A 368 4.18 -26.20 -3.39
C LYS A 368 3.27 -26.09 -2.17
N TYR A 369 2.44 -25.02 -2.10
CA TYR A 369 1.63 -24.74 -0.91
C TYR A 369 0.35 -25.59 -0.83
N GLU A 370 -0.13 -26.21 -1.91
CA GLU A 370 -1.31 -27.08 -1.88
C GLU A 370 -1.23 -28.17 -0.82
N PRO A 371 -0.22 -29.08 -0.83
CA PRO A 371 -0.10 -30.11 0.19
C PRO A 371 0.17 -29.55 1.59
N ILE A 372 0.88 -28.43 1.70
CA ILE A 372 1.20 -27.80 2.98
C ILE A 372 -0.09 -27.28 3.65
N VAL A 373 -0.93 -26.56 2.90
CA VAL A 373 -2.20 -26.04 3.44
C VAL A 373 -3.13 -27.19 3.83
N LYS A 374 -3.25 -28.23 2.99
CA LYS A 374 -4.07 -29.43 3.31
C LYS A 374 -3.58 -30.15 4.56
N ALA A 375 -2.26 -30.28 4.74
CA ALA A 375 -1.65 -30.95 5.88
C ALA A 375 -1.71 -30.11 7.17
N SER A 376 -1.80 -28.79 7.07
CA SER A 376 -1.84 -27.91 8.25
C SER A 376 -3.17 -27.92 9.00
N GLY A 377 -4.23 -28.49 8.42
CA GLY A 377 -5.59 -28.43 8.96
C GLY A 377 -6.17 -27.01 9.04
N ALA A 378 -5.45 -25.98 8.52
CA ALA A 378 -5.93 -24.62 8.51
C ALA A 378 -7.18 -24.50 7.63
N SER A 379 -8.20 -23.80 8.13
CA SER A 379 -9.41 -23.47 7.38
C SER A 379 -9.86 -22.05 7.67
N VAL A 380 -10.52 -21.44 6.69
CA VAL A 380 -11.20 -20.14 6.82
C VAL A 380 -12.57 -20.29 6.19
N ASP A 381 -13.59 -20.20 7.01
CA ASP A 381 -15.00 -20.29 6.61
C ASP A 381 -15.69 -18.94 6.69
#